data_e9eb6a5584c02b2ad85359168f8206fb
#
_entry.id   e9eb6a5584c02b2ad85359168f8206fb
#
_cell.length_a   1.000
_cell.length_b   1.000
_cell.length_c   1.000
_cell.angle_alpha   90.00
_cell.angle_beta   90.00
_cell.angle_gamma   90.00
#
_symmetry.space_group_name_H-M   'P 1'
#
loop_
_entity.id
_entity.type
_entity.pdbx_description
1 polymer ?
#
loop_
_entity_poly.entity_id
_entity_poly.type
_entity_poly.pdbx_seq_one_letter_code
_entity_poly.pdbx_strand_id
1 'polypeptide(L)'
;MTAVAEQYLVYYLYSNVRIVLSTTIDCDYGRKSKRAVAQRMDGDYISGCWYLDPTKSDSLIGDQMVHIKWEDGDFTELSLKWFEFNKTGL
;
A
#
# COMPACT_ATOMS: atom_id res chain seq x y z
N MET A 1 -26.68 -11.02 -3.47
CA MET A 1 -25.38 -10.86 -2.79
C MET A 1 -24.73 -9.58 -3.25
N THR A 2 -24.44 -8.72 -2.31
CA THR A 2 -23.75 -7.48 -2.62
C THR A 2 -22.26 -7.73 -2.69
N ALA A 3 -21.66 -7.40 -3.81
CA ALA A 3 -20.23 -7.43 -3.91
C ALA A 3 -19.64 -6.34 -2.98
N VAL A 4 -18.71 -6.73 -2.14
CA VAL A 4 -17.98 -5.76 -1.35
C VAL A 4 -17.01 -5.05 -2.29
N ALA A 5 -17.18 -3.73 -2.41
CA ALA A 5 -16.26 -2.96 -3.22
C ALA A 5 -14.87 -3.02 -2.58
N GLU A 6 -13.88 -3.42 -3.35
CA GLU A 6 -12.52 -3.42 -2.88
C GLU A 6 -12.07 -2.00 -2.63
N GLN A 7 -11.34 -1.81 -1.56
CA GLN A 7 -10.85 -0.50 -1.15
C GLN A 7 -9.34 -0.48 -1.30
N TYR A 8 -8.84 0.57 -1.93
CA TYR A 8 -7.42 0.73 -2.17
C TYR A 8 -6.95 2.07 -1.68
N LEU A 9 -5.71 2.10 -1.22
CA LEU A 9 -4.97 3.33 -0.95
C LEU A 9 -3.99 3.49 -2.09
N VAL A 10 -3.94 4.67 -2.68
CA VAL A 10 -3.12 4.93 -3.87
C VAL A 10 -2.23 6.13 -3.64
N TYR A 11 -0.96 5.99 -3.97
CA TYR A 11 0.02 7.06 -3.94
C TYR A 11 0.79 7.09 -5.25
N TYR A 12 0.85 8.26 -5.86
CA TYR A 12 1.59 8.46 -7.11
C TYR A 12 3.00 8.90 -6.75
N LEU A 13 3.96 8.00 -6.89
CA LEU A 13 5.33 8.24 -6.50
C LEU A 13 6.01 9.22 -7.47
N TYR A 14 5.82 8.98 -8.76
CA TYR A 14 6.27 9.86 -9.83
C TYR A 14 5.14 9.95 -10.84
N SER A 15 5.34 10.71 -11.90
CA SER A 15 4.30 10.81 -12.93
C SER A 15 4.01 9.47 -13.62
N ASN A 16 4.89 8.50 -13.49
CA ASN A 16 4.80 7.23 -14.21
C ASN A 16 4.75 6.01 -13.29
N VAL A 17 4.69 6.17 -11.98
CA VAL A 17 4.63 5.06 -11.03
C VAL A 17 3.59 5.35 -9.96
N ARG A 18 2.75 4.37 -9.68
CA ARG A 18 1.81 4.45 -8.56
C ARG A 18 1.97 3.26 -7.65
N ILE A 19 1.76 3.49 -6.37
CA ILE A 19 1.75 2.44 -5.35
C ILE A 19 0.31 2.24 -4.91
N VAL A 20 -0.17 1.01 -4.98
CA VAL A 20 -1.53 0.64 -4.62
C VAL A 20 -1.47 -0.31 -3.44
N LEU A 21 -2.17 0.04 -2.37
CA LEU A 21 -2.26 -0.78 -1.17
C LEU A 21 -3.67 -1.34 -1.06
N SER A 22 -3.80 -2.65 -1.04
CA SER A 22 -5.08 -3.29 -0.80
C SER A 22 -5.38 -3.25 0.70
N THR A 23 -6.62 -2.98 1.06
CA THR A 23 -7.05 -3.05 2.46
C THR A 23 -7.78 -4.35 2.78
N THR A 24 -8.04 -5.19 1.78
CA THR A 24 -8.83 -6.40 1.95
C THR A 24 -8.08 -7.68 1.59
N ILE A 25 -7.07 -7.61 0.74
CA ILE A 25 -6.37 -8.79 0.25
C ILE A 25 -5.15 -9.04 1.12
N ASP A 26 -5.14 -10.19 1.79
CA ASP A 26 -4.02 -10.57 2.64
C ASP A 26 -2.80 -10.92 1.82
N CYS A 27 -1.64 -10.66 2.41
CA CYS A 27 -0.37 -11.01 1.82
C CYS A 27 0.01 -12.43 2.23
N ASP A 28 0.61 -13.17 1.29
CA ASP A 28 0.97 -14.56 1.53
C ASP A 28 2.06 -14.72 2.58
N TYR A 29 2.86 -13.68 2.80
CA TYR A 29 4.05 -13.78 3.65
C TYR A 29 3.86 -13.28 5.05
N GLY A 30 2.77 -12.60 5.35
CA GLY A 30 2.63 -12.00 6.65
C GLY A 30 1.22 -12.13 7.19
N ARG A 31 1.13 -12.48 8.47
CA ARG A 31 -0.17 -12.72 9.10
C ARG A 31 -1.00 -11.45 9.24
N LYS A 32 -0.36 -10.29 9.28
CA LYS A 32 -1.04 -9.01 9.48
C LYS A 32 -0.77 -8.02 8.36
N SER A 33 -0.16 -8.49 7.30
CA SER A 33 0.14 -7.61 6.18
C SER A 33 -0.83 -7.84 5.04
N LYS A 34 -1.03 -6.78 4.26
CA LYS A 34 -1.91 -6.79 3.11
C LYS A 34 -1.07 -6.63 1.86
N ARG A 35 -1.67 -6.88 0.71
CA ARG A 35 -0.96 -6.84 -0.56
C ARG A 35 -0.69 -5.41 -1.01
N ALA A 36 0.49 -5.19 -1.53
CA ALA A 36 0.88 -3.93 -2.16
C ALA A 36 1.35 -4.20 -3.58
N VAL A 37 1.16 -3.23 -4.45
CA VAL A 37 1.62 -3.30 -5.84
C VAL A 37 2.18 -1.94 -6.22
N ALA A 38 3.37 -1.93 -6.81
CA ALA A 38 3.89 -0.75 -7.49
C ALA A 38 3.75 -0.97 -8.97
N GLN A 39 3.04 -0.09 -9.64
CA GLN A 39 2.71 -0.24 -11.06
C GLN A 39 3.26 0.93 -11.85
N ARG A 40 3.96 0.61 -12.93
CA ARG A 40 4.46 1.61 -13.87
C ARG A 40 3.48 1.80 -15.01
N MET A 41 3.53 2.97 -15.60
CA MET A 41 2.64 3.29 -16.73
C MET A 41 2.90 2.42 -17.96
N ASP A 42 4.11 1.87 -18.07
CA ASP A 42 4.44 0.97 -19.20
C ASP A 42 3.89 -0.44 -19.01
N GLY A 43 3.26 -0.73 -17.88
CA GLY A 43 2.65 -2.03 -17.62
C GLY A 43 3.43 -2.90 -16.66
N ASP A 44 4.68 -2.60 -16.37
CA ASP A 44 5.44 -3.36 -15.40
C ASP A 44 4.91 -3.14 -13.99
N TYR A 45 4.98 -4.18 -13.18
CA TYR A 45 4.59 -4.06 -11.79
C TYR A 45 5.42 -4.98 -10.91
N ILE A 46 5.47 -4.66 -9.62
CA ILE A 46 6.08 -5.50 -8.60
C ILE A 46 5.11 -5.60 -7.44
N SER A 47 5.02 -6.76 -6.84
CA SER A 47 4.14 -7.01 -5.70
C SER A 47 4.93 -7.00 -4.40
N GLY A 48 4.24 -6.72 -3.32
CA GLY A 48 4.81 -6.71 -1.99
C GLY A 48 3.75 -6.86 -0.93
N CYS A 49 4.17 -6.70 0.31
CA CYS A 49 3.32 -6.76 1.48
C CYS A 49 3.47 -5.46 2.27
N TRP A 50 2.36 -4.91 2.75
CA TRP A 50 2.42 -3.68 3.51
C TRP A 50 1.73 -3.84 4.86
N TYR A 51 2.17 -3.06 5.81
CA TYR A 51 1.56 -2.97 7.12
C TYR A 51 1.85 -1.61 7.72
N LEU A 52 1.08 -1.25 8.73
CA LEU A 52 1.32 -0.03 9.49
C LEU A 52 2.25 -0.36 10.64
N ASP A 53 3.29 0.45 10.81
CA ASP A 53 4.26 0.24 11.87
C ASP A 53 3.87 1.08 13.09
N PRO A 54 3.33 0.48 14.14
CA PRO A 54 2.90 1.23 15.29
C PRO A 54 4.05 1.84 16.09
N THR A 55 5.25 1.32 15.94
CA THR A 55 6.41 1.85 16.68
C THR A 55 6.96 3.11 16.06
N LYS A 56 6.59 3.41 14.82
CA LYS A 56 7.06 4.57 14.08
C LYS A 56 5.97 5.60 13.84
N SER A 57 4.84 5.49 14.52
CA SER A 57 3.83 6.52 14.42
C SER A 57 4.33 7.78 15.11
N ASP A 58 4.17 8.90 14.45
CA ASP A 58 4.47 10.19 15.06
C ASP A 58 3.27 10.64 15.87
N SER A 59 3.37 10.50 17.19
CA SER A 59 2.26 10.82 18.07
C SER A 59 1.92 12.30 18.09
N LEU A 60 2.85 13.17 17.69
CA LEU A 60 2.60 14.60 17.68
C LEU A 60 1.71 15.04 16.53
N ILE A 61 1.85 14.39 15.38
CA ILE A 61 1.06 14.74 14.20
C ILE A 61 0.10 13.62 13.79
N GLY A 62 0.09 12.53 14.53
CA GLY A 62 -0.81 11.42 14.24
C GLY A 62 -0.48 10.66 12.97
N ASP A 63 0.72 10.83 12.46
CA ASP A 63 1.13 10.19 11.23
C ASP A 63 1.48 8.73 11.48
N GLN A 64 0.97 7.85 10.64
CA GLN A 64 1.34 6.45 10.66
C GLN A 64 2.21 6.15 9.45
N MET A 65 3.23 5.33 9.65
CA MET A 65 4.12 4.95 8.57
C MET A 65 3.67 3.65 7.94
N VAL A 66 3.55 3.67 6.62
CA VAL A 66 3.30 2.48 5.81
C VAL A 66 4.65 1.85 5.50
N HIS A 67 4.79 0.59 5.88
CA HIS A 67 5.98 -0.19 5.62
C HIS A 67 5.66 -1.21 4.54
N ILE A 68 6.42 -1.19 3.46
CA ILE A 68 6.19 -2.11 2.34
C ILE A 68 7.45 -2.92 2.11
N LYS A 69 7.30 -4.23 2.13
CA LYS A 69 8.37 -5.14 1.74
C LYS A 69 8.05 -5.69 0.36
N TRP A 70 8.90 -5.40 -0.59
CA TRP A 70 8.72 -5.84 -1.97
C TRP A 70 9.27 -7.25 -2.18
N GLU A 71 8.76 -7.92 -3.20
CA GLU A 71 9.15 -9.30 -3.48
C GLU A 71 10.61 -9.44 -3.89
N ASP A 72 11.25 -8.36 -4.32
CA ASP A 72 12.70 -8.35 -4.63
C ASP A 72 13.58 -8.13 -3.40
N GLY A 73 12.98 -7.97 -2.23
CA GLY A 73 13.71 -7.77 -0.99
C GLY A 73 13.88 -6.34 -0.56
N ASP A 74 13.49 -5.39 -1.38
CA ASP A 74 13.55 -3.97 -1.02
C ASP A 74 12.45 -3.59 -0.05
N PHE A 75 12.69 -2.49 0.66
CA PHE A 75 11.72 -1.90 1.57
C PHE A 75 11.41 -0.47 1.16
N THR A 76 10.18 -0.07 1.41
CA THR A 76 9.74 1.32 1.24
C THR A 76 8.97 1.74 2.48
N GLU A 77 9.24 2.96 2.96
CA GLU A 77 8.47 3.57 4.04
C GLU A 77 7.85 4.87 3.53
N LEU A 78 6.55 5.02 3.73
CA LEU A 78 5.81 6.20 3.27
C LEU A 78 4.81 6.59 4.34
N SER A 79 4.52 7.87 4.45
CA SER A 79 3.49 8.36 5.35
C SER A 79 2.12 7.96 4.83
N LEU A 80 1.28 7.43 5.70
CA LEU A 80 -0.07 7.03 5.34
C LEU A 80 -0.89 8.20 4.79
N LYS A 81 -0.66 9.39 5.30
CA LYS A 81 -1.42 10.57 4.86
C LYS A 81 -1.16 10.96 3.41
N TRP A 82 -0.11 10.43 2.80
CA TRP A 82 0.19 10.71 1.40
C TRP A 82 -0.66 9.89 0.45
N PHE A 83 -1.35 8.86 0.94
CA PHE A 83 -2.17 7.99 0.12
C PHE A 83 -3.58 8.52 0.01
N GLU A 84 -4.17 8.36 -1.15
CA GLU A 84 -5.57 8.67 -1.40
C GLU A 84 -6.40 7.41 -1.33
N PHE A 85 -7.58 7.53 -0.78
CA PHE A 85 -8.49 6.41 -0.63
C PHE A 85 -9.31 6.27 -1.91
N ASN A 86 -9.25 5.12 -2.54
CA ASN A 86 -9.99 4.82 -3.77
C ASN A 86 -10.95 3.69 -3.51
N LYS A 87 -12.25 3.97 -3.60
CA LYS A 87 -13.31 3.00 -3.30
C LYS A 87 -13.70 2.14 -4.50
N THR A 88 -13.43 2.59 -5.68
CA THR A 88 -14.00 1.94 -6.86
C THR A 88 -13.10 0.87 -7.45
N GLY A 89 -11.93 0.70 -6.89
CA GLY A 89 -10.94 -0.13 -7.54
C GLY A 89 -10.52 0.50 -8.85
N LEU A 90 -9.51 0.04 -9.40
CA LEU A 90 -8.96 0.69 -10.60
C LEU A 90 -9.55 0.14 -11.86
#